data_c0e981549d5f70b5100c956e4390ca84
#
_entry.id   c0e981549d5f70b5100c956e4390ca84
#
_cell.length_a   1.000
_cell.length_b   1.000
_cell.length_c   1.000
_cell.angle_alpha   90.00
_cell.angle_beta   90.00
_cell.angle_gamma   90.00
#
_symmetry.space_group_name_H-M   'P 1'
#
loop_
_entity.id
_entity.type
_entity.pdbx_description
1 polymer ?
#
loop_
_entity_poly.entity_id
_entity_poly.type
_entity_poly.pdbx_seq_one_letter_code
_entity_poly.pdbx_strand_id
1 'polypeptide(L)'
;MGAGKITMLRMGQMQFDRIRRHGEETYPNECCGVLLGYVGTDGNRVIDAVSAENTRSDSAHNRYEIAPRELVRIQQQARHRGLDIVGFYHSHPDHPAEWSKTDLEEAHWLGCSYVITSVAGNAAGGGAGTGRCLAKETSSFLLTGTDEEDKRLEREPIEVTAGVDAR
;
A
#
# COMPACT_ATOMS: atom_id res chain seq x y z
N MET A 1 -15.12 -3.28 -28.53
CA MET A 1 -13.93 -2.68 -27.87
C MET A 1 -14.43 -1.84 -26.71
N GLY A 2 -14.49 -2.41 -25.55
CA GLY A 2 -14.85 -1.65 -24.36
C GLY A 2 -13.69 -0.74 -23.97
N ALA A 3 -13.94 0.57 -23.82
CA ALA A 3 -13.03 1.42 -23.09
C ALA A 3 -12.79 0.74 -21.73
N GLY A 4 -11.54 0.45 -21.41
CA GLY A 4 -11.20 -0.16 -20.12
C GLY A 4 -11.82 0.67 -19.01
N LYS A 5 -12.56 0.01 -18.13
CA LYS A 5 -13.19 0.69 -17.01
C LYS A 5 -12.09 1.27 -16.13
N ILE A 6 -12.06 2.59 -16.03
CA ILE A 6 -11.10 3.26 -15.14
C ILE A 6 -11.53 2.97 -13.72
N THR A 7 -10.72 2.21 -13.01
CA THR A 7 -10.91 1.98 -11.58
C THR A 7 -10.19 3.06 -10.77
N MET A 8 -10.66 3.30 -9.57
CA MET A 8 -10.10 4.29 -8.68
C MET A 8 -10.07 3.72 -7.26
N LEU A 9 -8.95 3.89 -6.57
CA LEU A 9 -8.85 3.54 -5.16
C LEU A 9 -9.38 4.71 -4.33
N ARG A 10 -10.36 4.45 -3.47
CA ARG A 10 -10.91 5.46 -2.57
C ARG A 10 -10.54 5.17 -1.13
N MET A 11 -10.14 6.20 -0.41
CA MET A 11 -9.86 6.10 1.03
C MET A 11 -10.08 7.44 1.71
N GLY A 12 -10.28 7.41 3.02
CA GLY A 12 -10.34 8.63 3.81
C GLY A 12 -8.96 9.22 4.08
N GLN A 13 -8.94 10.50 4.44
CA GLN A 13 -7.70 11.21 4.76
C GLN A 13 -6.93 10.53 5.90
N MET A 14 -7.63 10.01 6.90
CA MET A 14 -6.97 9.32 8.03
C MET A 14 -6.16 8.10 7.57
N GLN A 15 -6.73 7.28 6.69
CA GLN A 15 -6.05 6.11 6.16
C GLN A 15 -4.86 6.50 5.30
N PHE A 16 -5.04 7.49 4.45
CA PHE A 16 -3.97 8.01 3.61
C PHE A 16 -2.79 8.54 4.45
N ASP A 17 -3.09 9.33 5.47
CA ASP A 17 -2.07 9.87 6.37
C ASP A 17 -1.37 8.77 7.18
N ARG A 18 -2.12 7.76 7.61
CA ARG A 18 -1.57 6.62 8.36
C ARG A 18 -0.56 5.85 7.54
N ILE A 19 -0.86 5.56 6.29
CA ILE A 19 0.04 4.87 5.36
C ILE A 19 1.35 5.66 5.21
N ARG A 20 1.24 6.94 4.96
CA ARG A 20 2.40 7.81 4.73
C ARG A 20 3.26 7.96 6.00
N ARG A 21 2.62 8.14 7.14
CA ARG A 21 3.32 8.22 8.43
C ARG A 21 4.05 6.93 8.76
N HIS A 22 3.43 5.79 8.49
CA HIS A 22 4.07 4.48 8.71
C HIS A 22 5.37 4.36 7.91
N GLY A 23 5.37 4.81 6.66
CA GLY A 23 6.58 4.86 5.85
C GLY A 23 7.67 5.77 6.44
N GLU A 24 7.28 6.91 6.99
CA GLU A 24 8.22 7.82 7.66
C GLU A 24 8.80 7.20 8.94
N GLU A 25 7.97 6.52 9.72
CA GLU A 25 8.38 5.91 10.99
C GLU A 25 9.36 4.75 10.82
N THR A 26 9.25 4.00 9.74
CA THR A 26 10.09 2.81 9.50
C THR A 26 11.35 3.12 8.70
N TYR A 27 11.44 4.30 8.11
CA TYR A 27 12.63 4.68 7.33
C TYR A 27 13.91 4.41 8.14
N PRO A 28 14.97 3.82 7.61
CA PRO A 28 15.27 3.55 6.19
C PRO A 28 14.75 2.21 5.67
N ASN A 29 13.94 1.51 6.42
CA ASN A 29 13.35 0.25 5.98
C ASN A 29 11.96 0.46 5.37
N GLU A 30 11.55 -0.46 4.51
CA GLU A 30 10.19 -0.45 3.98
C GLU A 30 9.19 -0.78 5.08
N CYS A 31 8.12 0.01 5.15
CA CYS A 31 6.94 -0.39 5.90
C CYS A 31 6.05 -1.29 5.03
N CYS A 32 5.14 -1.99 5.64
CA CYS A 32 4.10 -2.72 4.94
C CYS A 32 2.82 -2.82 5.77
N GLY A 33 1.73 -3.08 5.08
CA GLY A 33 0.44 -3.26 5.72
C GLY A 33 -0.62 -3.74 4.75
N VAL A 34 -1.82 -3.88 5.29
CA VAL A 34 -2.97 -4.46 4.59
C VAL A 34 -4.09 -3.43 4.56
N LEU A 35 -4.76 -3.33 3.42
CA LEU A 35 -5.91 -2.44 3.23
C LEU A 35 -7.19 -3.26 3.31
N LEU A 36 -8.07 -2.89 4.23
CA LEU A 36 -9.35 -3.53 4.43
C LEU A 36 -10.47 -2.63 3.94
N GLY A 37 -11.48 -3.22 3.31
CA GLY A 37 -12.61 -2.45 2.82
C GLY A 37 -13.55 -3.25 1.95
N TYR A 38 -14.02 -2.61 0.88
CA TYR A 38 -15.01 -3.18 -0.02
C TYR A 38 -14.52 -3.15 -1.46
N VAL A 39 -14.84 -4.20 -2.20
CA VAL A 39 -14.64 -4.24 -3.65
C VAL A 39 -15.89 -3.62 -4.30
N GLY A 40 -15.69 -2.50 -4.98
CA GLY A 40 -16.74 -1.82 -5.72
C GLY A 40 -16.67 -2.07 -7.23
N THR A 41 -17.72 -1.71 -7.94
CA THR A 41 -17.76 -1.84 -9.41
C THR A 41 -16.82 -0.86 -10.11
N ASP A 42 -16.42 0.21 -9.43
CA ASP A 42 -15.57 1.28 -9.94
C ASP A 42 -14.23 1.37 -9.19
N GLY A 43 -13.88 0.33 -8.46
CA GLY A 43 -12.61 0.23 -7.75
C GLY A 43 -12.76 -0.16 -6.29
N ASN A 44 -11.64 -0.31 -5.64
CA ASN A 44 -11.57 -0.69 -4.23
C ASN A 44 -11.80 0.52 -3.33
N ARG A 45 -12.47 0.29 -2.21
CA ARG A 45 -12.68 1.30 -1.19
C ARG A 45 -12.06 0.86 0.12
N VAL A 46 -11.10 1.64 0.62
CA VAL A 46 -10.40 1.36 1.87
C VAL A 46 -11.18 1.96 3.04
N ILE A 47 -11.49 1.13 4.02
CA ILE A 47 -12.12 1.54 5.28
C ILE A 47 -11.07 1.58 6.39
N ASP A 48 -10.07 0.70 6.33
CA ASP A 48 -9.02 0.65 7.34
C ASP A 48 -7.68 0.27 6.71
N ALA A 49 -6.60 0.86 7.22
CA ALA A 49 -5.24 0.51 6.87
C ALA A 49 -4.57 -0.09 8.11
N VAL A 50 -4.24 -1.36 8.02
CA VAL A 50 -3.67 -2.12 9.14
C VAL A 50 -2.18 -2.30 8.91
N SER A 51 -1.36 -1.76 9.82
CA SER A 51 0.09 -1.94 9.76
C SER A 51 0.46 -3.39 10.03
N ALA A 52 1.47 -3.86 9.33
CA ALA A 52 2.05 -5.19 9.55
C ALA A 52 3.55 -5.05 9.76
N GLU A 53 4.12 -6.02 10.42
CA GLU A 53 5.56 -6.08 10.59
C GLU A 53 6.22 -6.54 9.29
N ASN A 54 7.28 -5.85 8.88
CA ASN A 54 8.15 -6.34 7.82
C ASN A 54 9.09 -7.39 8.41
N THR A 55 8.82 -8.66 8.12
CA THR A 55 9.61 -9.78 8.66
C THR A 55 10.90 -10.03 7.90
N ARG A 56 11.15 -9.27 6.85
CA ARG A 56 12.37 -9.34 6.07
C ARG A 56 13.54 -8.72 6.84
N SER A 57 14.50 -9.53 7.28
CA SER A 57 15.65 -9.06 8.04
C SER A 57 16.89 -8.81 7.18
N ASP A 58 16.96 -9.41 5.99
CA ASP A 58 18.12 -9.39 5.12
C ASP A 58 18.09 -8.25 4.09
N SER A 59 16.94 -7.71 3.77
CA SER A 59 16.75 -6.70 2.73
C SER A 59 15.60 -5.75 3.04
N ALA A 60 15.42 -5.41 4.32
CA ALA A 60 14.27 -4.62 4.79
C ALA A 60 14.24 -3.20 4.19
N HIS A 61 15.37 -2.69 3.68
CA HIS A 61 15.45 -1.36 3.06
C HIS A 61 14.90 -1.32 1.63
N ASN A 62 14.76 -2.46 0.96
CA ASN A 62 14.25 -2.54 -0.41
C ASN A 62 13.31 -3.73 -0.67
N ARG A 63 12.92 -4.43 0.37
CA ARG A 63 11.97 -5.54 0.30
C ARG A 63 11.14 -5.61 1.57
N TYR A 64 9.94 -6.16 1.44
CA TYR A 64 9.10 -6.42 2.59
C TYR A 64 8.47 -7.80 2.48
N GLU A 65 8.09 -8.34 3.62
CA GLU A 65 7.33 -9.58 3.71
C GLU A 65 6.40 -9.51 4.91
N ILE A 66 5.14 -9.85 4.69
CA ILE A 66 4.17 -10.00 5.77
C ILE A 66 4.10 -11.49 6.10
N ALA A 67 4.29 -11.84 7.37
CA ALA A 67 4.23 -13.23 7.81
C ALA A 67 2.84 -13.82 7.48
N PRO A 68 2.78 -15.05 6.92
CA PRO A 68 1.50 -15.67 6.59
C PRO A 68 0.52 -15.74 7.77
N ARG A 69 1.03 -15.98 8.97
CA ARG A 69 0.21 -16.01 10.19
C ARG A 69 -0.44 -14.67 10.48
N GLU A 70 0.29 -13.59 10.29
CA GLU A 70 -0.21 -12.24 10.46
C GLU A 70 -1.30 -11.92 9.42
N LEU A 71 -1.08 -12.30 8.18
CA LEU A 71 -2.04 -12.10 7.11
C LEU A 71 -3.36 -12.85 7.37
N VAL A 72 -3.27 -14.10 7.85
CA VAL A 72 -4.46 -14.88 8.23
C VAL A 72 -5.21 -14.19 9.37
N ARG A 73 -4.49 -13.73 10.37
CA ARG A 73 -5.09 -13.01 11.52
C ARG A 73 -5.84 -11.76 11.07
N ILE A 74 -5.22 -10.97 10.21
CA ILE A 74 -5.84 -9.74 9.65
C ILE A 74 -7.08 -10.09 8.84
N GLN A 75 -7.02 -11.13 8.02
CA GLN A 75 -8.14 -11.58 7.21
C GLN A 75 -9.33 -12.03 8.08
N GLN A 76 -9.06 -12.75 9.15
CA GLN A 76 -10.11 -13.17 10.10
C GLN A 76 -10.76 -11.95 10.78
N GLN A 77 -9.96 -10.98 11.21
CA GLN A 77 -10.48 -9.75 11.79
C GLN A 77 -11.35 -8.97 10.79
N ALA A 78 -10.91 -8.91 9.54
CA ALA A 78 -11.67 -8.26 8.48
C ALA A 78 -13.05 -8.91 8.32
N ARG A 79 -13.10 -10.23 8.26
CA ARG A 79 -14.37 -10.97 8.13
C ARG A 79 -15.32 -10.67 9.27
N HIS A 80 -14.84 -10.60 10.50
CA HIS A 80 -15.67 -10.24 11.66
C HIS A 80 -16.26 -8.83 11.54
N ARG A 81 -15.61 -7.95 10.82
CA ARG A 81 -16.07 -6.57 10.57
C ARG A 81 -16.89 -6.45 9.28
N GLY A 82 -17.11 -7.55 8.57
CA GLY A 82 -17.78 -7.53 7.26
C GLY A 82 -16.95 -6.87 6.17
N LEU A 83 -15.61 -6.88 6.30
CA LEU A 83 -14.68 -6.31 5.36
C LEU A 83 -13.87 -7.39 4.65
N ASP A 84 -13.33 -7.03 3.48
CA ASP A 84 -12.40 -7.85 2.72
C ASP A 84 -11.00 -7.22 2.73
N ILE A 85 -9.99 -8.03 2.43
CA ILE A 85 -8.69 -7.49 2.05
C ILE A 85 -8.84 -6.97 0.63
N VAL A 86 -8.67 -5.66 0.45
CA VAL A 86 -8.77 -5.00 -0.86
C VAL A 86 -7.43 -4.52 -1.39
N GLY A 87 -6.37 -4.63 -0.60
CA GLY A 87 -5.05 -4.24 -1.05
C GLY A 87 -3.97 -4.37 0.00
N PHE A 88 -2.82 -3.91 -0.39
CA PHE A 88 -1.60 -3.89 0.41
C PHE A 88 -0.90 -2.56 0.21
N TYR A 89 -0.12 -2.13 1.18
CA TYR A 89 0.72 -0.95 1.02
C TYR A 89 2.14 -1.22 1.49
N HIS A 90 3.08 -0.53 0.90
CA HIS A 90 4.46 -0.51 1.35
C HIS A 90 5.12 0.82 0.99
N SER A 91 6.29 1.08 1.55
CA SER A 91 7.06 2.28 1.25
C SER A 91 8.32 1.95 0.45
N HIS A 92 8.75 2.92 -0.35
CA HIS A 92 10.02 2.88 -1.07
C HIS A 92 10.96 3.94 -0.48
N PRO A 93 11.85 3.55 0.45
CA PRO A 93 12.85 4.49 0.97
C PRO A 93 13.80 4.96 -0.13
N ASP A 94 13.86 6.27 -0.36
CA ASP A 94 14.71 6.94 -1.33
C ASP A 94 14.53 6.47 -2.79
N HIS A 95 13.37 5.90 -3.11
CA HIS A 95 13.00 5.47 -4.46
C HIS A 95 11.61 6.02 -4.83
N PRO A 96 11.31 6.16 -6.14
CA PRO A 96 10.00 6.64 -6.57
C PRO A 96 8.85 5.71 -6.16
N ALA A 97 7.64 6.26 -6.11
CA ALA A 97 6.41 5.51 -5.86
C ALA A 97 5.95 4.77 -7.12
N GLU A 98 6.84 3.98 -7.69
CA GLU A 98 6.64 3.14 -8.87
C GLU A 98 6.93 1.69 -8.51
N TRP A 99 6.15 0.75 -9.04
CA TRP A 99 6.37 -0.65 -8.76
C TRP A 99 7.69 -1.14 -9.38
N SER A 100 8.38 -2.00 -8.64
CA SER A 100 9.59 -2.68 -9.09
C SER A 100 9.25 -4.06 -9.65
N LYS A 101 10.21 -4.67 -10.34
CA LYS A 101 10.06 -6.05 -10.81
C LYS A 101 9.74 -6.99 -9.65
N THR A 102 10.40 -6.82 -8.51
CA THR A 102 10.14 -7.61 -7.30
C THR A 102 8.72 -7.39 -6.80
N ASP A 103 8.22 -6.15 -6.80
CA ASP A 103 6.85 -5.86 -6.41
C ASP A 103 5.84 -6.64 -7.24
N LEU A 104 6.04 -6.71 -8.56
CA LEU A 104 5.17 -7.48 -9.43
C LEU A 104 5.29 -8.99 -9.17
N GLU A 105 6.49 -9.49 -9.02
CA GLU A 105 6.72 -10.92 -8.78
C GLU A 105 6.07 -11.39 -7.48
N GLU A 106 6.09 -10.55 -6.45
CA GLU A 106 5.53 -10.86 -5.13
C GLU A 106 4.05 -10.47 -4.96
N ALA A 107 3.44 -9.82 -5.95
CA ALA A 107 2.03 -9.49 -5.93
C ALA A 107 1.20 -10.68 -6.44
N HIS A 108 0.39 -11.27 -5.55
CA HIS A 108 -0.36 -12.49 -5.86
C HIS A 108 -1.88 -12.34 -5.74
N TRP A 109 -2.38 -11.21 -5.26
CA TRP A 109 -3.79 -11.00 -4.99
C TRP A 109 -4.45 -10.23 -6.13
N LEU A 110 -4.90 -10.96 -7.16
CA LEU A 110 -5.61 -10.36 -8.29
C LEU A 110 -6.83 -9.56 -7.82
N GLY A 111 -7.00 -8.36 -8.37
CA GLY A 111 -8.07 -7.45 -7.99
C GLY A 111 -7.78 -6.58 -6.79
N CYS A 112 -6.67 -6.81 -6.08
CA CYS A 112 -6.23 -5.95 -5.00
C CYS A 112 -5.45 -4.74 -5.51
N SER A 113 -5.52 -3.66 -4.74
CA SER A 113 -4.75 -2.44 -4.97
C SER A 113 -3.44 -2.50 -4.20
N TYR A 114 -2.34 -2.17 -4.86
CA TYR A 114 -1.00 -2.12 -4.26
C TYR A 114 -0.58 -0.67 -4.19
N VAL A 115 -0.50 -0.14 -2.97
CA VAL A 115 -0.18 1.27 -2.71
C VAL A 115 1.28 1.39 -2.33
N ILE A 116 1.99 2.29 -3.00
CA ILE A 116 3.41 2.53 -2.76
C ILE A 116 3.59 4.00 -2.37
N THR A 117 4.26 4.24 -1.25
CA THR A 117 4.63 5.59 -0.83
C THR A 117 6.14 5.76 -0.90
N SER A 118 6.58 6.74 -1.66
CA SER A 118 7.98 7.15 -1.70
C SER A 118 8.30 7.95 -0.44
N VAL A 119 9.38 7.58 0.25
CA VAL A 119 9.82 8.27 1.47
C VAL A 119 11.27 8.72 1.26
N ALA A 120 11.50 10.01 1.28
CA ALA A 120 12.81 10.57 1.13
C ALA A 120 13.45 10.83 2.49
N GLY A 121 14.67 10.35 2.66
CA GLY A 121 15.50 10.73 3.80
C GLY A 121 15.93 12.19 3.67
N ASN A 122 16.22 12.83 4.80
CA ASN A 122 16.72 14.20 4.79
C ASN A 122 18.20 14.22 4.32
N ALA A 123 18.39 14.34 3.01
CA ALA A 123 19.71 14.45 2.40
C ALA A 123 20.35 15.82 2.58
N ALA A 124 19.63 16.81 3.05
CA ALA A 124 20.17 18.14 3.26
C ALA A 124 20.94 18.19 4.56
N GLY A 125 22.20 17.78 4.56
CA GLY A 125 23.26 17.96 5.55
C GLY A 125 22.90 18.66 6.87
N GLY A 126 21.73 18.44 7.34
CA GLY A 126 21.30 18.96 8.61
C GLY A 126 22.05 18.27 9.71
N GLY A 127 22.54 19.02 10.63
CA GLY A 127 23.25 18.50 11.79
C GLY A 127 22.51 17.37 12.48
N ALA A 128 23.26 16.55 13.14
CA ALA A 128 22.78 15.39 13.89
C ALA A 128 21.49 15.67 14.67
N GLY A 129 20.46 14.89 14.43
CA GLY A 129 19.24 14.86 15.23
C GLY A 129 18.00 15.49 14.66
N THR A 130 18.03 16.08 13.46
CA THR A 130 16.84 16.68 12.84
C THR A 130 16.43 16.05 11.53
N GLY A 131 16.98 14.87 11.22
CA GLY A 131 16.68 14.15 10.01
C GLY A 131 15.24 13.65 9.98
N ARG A 132 14.31 14.48 9.53
CA ARG A 132 12.97 14.03 9.23
C ARG A 132 12.94 13.47 7.82
N CYS A 133 12.69 12.16 7.74
CA CYS A 133 12.26 11.59 6.47
C CYS A 133 10.83 12.07 6.19
N LEU A 134 10.54 12.27 4.91
CA LEU A 134 9.23 12.77 4.48
C LEU A 134 8.66 11.86 3.40
N ALA A 135 7.40 11.49 3.59
CA ALA A 135 6.62 10.87 2.55
C ALA A 135 6.41 11.88 1.42
N LYS A 136 6.69 11.45 0.19
CA LYS A 136 6.58 12.29 -1.02
C LYS A 136 5.34 11.90 -1.82
N GLU A 137 5.49 11.04 -2.79
CA GLU A 137 4.40 10.58 -3.64
C GLU A 137 3.79 9.29 -3.09
N THR A 138 2.51 9.13 -3.31
CA THR A 138 1.79 7.89 -3.04
C THR A 138 1.02 7.51 -4.29
N SER A 139 1.24 6.30 -4.78
CA SER A 139 0.64 5.78 -5.99
C SER A 139 -0.10 4.48 -5.70
N SER A 140 -1.13 4.17 -6.47
CA SER A 140 -1.83 2.90 -6.39
C SER A 140 -1.79 2.18 -7.73
N PHE A 141 -1.63 0.86 -7.66
CA PHE A 141 -1.61 -0.02 -8.82
C PHE A 141 -2.56 -1.19 -8.57
N LEU A 142 -3.48 -1.39 -9.49
CA LEU A 142 -4.39 -2.53 -9.44
C LEU A 142 -3.71 -3.75 -10.07
N LEU A 143 -3.70 -4.87 -9.37
CA LEU A 143 -3.18 -6.12 -9.93
C LEU A 143 -4.25 -6.74 -10.82
N THR A 144 -3.99 -6.74 -12.11
CA THR A 144 -4.88 -7.26 -13.15
C THR A 144 -4.27 -8.48 -13.83
N GLY A 145 -5.07 -9.17 -14.60
CA GLY A 145 -4.69 -10.39 -15.28
C GLY A 145 -5.55 -11.57 -14.84
N THR A 146 -5.18 -12.75 -15.28
CA THR A 146 -5.92 -13.99 -14.98
C THR A 146 -5.09 -14.99 -14.17
N ASP A 147 -3.77 -14.90 -14.26
CA ASP A 147 -2.83 -15.80 -13.55
C ASP A 147 -1.46 -15.15 -13.36
N GLU A 148 -0.51 -15.93 -12.87
CA GLU A 148 0.85 -15.45 -12.59
C GLU A 148 1.64 -15.07 -13.88
N GLU A 149 1.26 -15.60 -15.03
CA GLU A 149 1.98 -15.35 -16.29
C GLU A 149 1.56 -14.04 -16.95
N ASP A 150 0.27 -13.67 -16.83
CA ASP A 150 -0.28 -12.48 -17.49
C ASP A 150 -0.58 -11.33 -16.53
N LYS A 151 -0.25 -11.48 -15.24
CA LYS A 151 -0.52 -10.44 -14.24
C LYS A 151 0.25 -9.16 -14.53
N ARG A 152 -0.40 -8.03 -14.22
CA ARG A 152 0.16 -6.68 -14.40
C ARG A 152 -0.26 -5.79 -13.25
N LEU A 153 0.59 -4.82 -12.95
CA LEU A 153 0.27 -3.73 -12.03
C LEU A 153 -0.09 -2.49 -12.87
N GLU A 154 -1.36 -2.16 -12.92
CA GLU A 154 -1.88 -1.02 -13.68
C GLU A 154 -2.16 0.16 -12.75
N ARG A 155 -1.57 1.31 -13.09
CA ARG A 155 -1.79 2.53 -12.29
C ARG A 155 -3.26 2.89 -12.25
N GLU A 156 -3.74 3.22 -11.05
CA GLU A 156 -5.08 3.75 -10.82
C GLU A 156 -5.01 5.03 -9.98
N PRO A 157 -5.94 5.98 -10.18
CA PRO A 157 -6.01 7.18 -9.32
C PRO A 157 -6.36 6.82 -7.88
N ILE A 158 -5.90 7.64 -6.94
CA ILE A 158 -6.31 7.60 -5.54
C ILE A 158 -7.20 8.81 -5.28
N GLU A 159 -8.43 8.57 -4.83
CA GLU A 159 -9.31 9.63 -4.33
C GLU A 159 -9.28 9.60 -2.81
N VAL A 160 -8.83 10.70 -2.22
CA VAL A 160 -8.79 10.87 -0.76
C VAL A 160 -9.95 11.77 -0.36
N THR A 161 -10.83 11.25 0.49
CA THR A 161 -11.99 12.00 0.95
C THR A 161 -11.72 12.63 2.32
N ALA A 162 -12.05 13.92 2.44
CA ALA A 162 -11.89 14.62 3.70
C ALA A 162 -12.91 14.11 4.73
N GLY A 163 -12.41 13.47 5.75
CA GLY A 163 -12.93 13.33 7.10
C GLY A 163 -14.42 13.19 7.37
N VAL A 164 -15.18 12.52 6.53
CA VAL A 164 -16.54 12.12 6.94
C VAL A 164 -16.57 10.62 7.05
N ASP A 165 -16.87 10.15 8.24
CA ASP A 165 -17.09 8.74 8.51
C ASP A 165 -18.04 8.17 7.47
N ALA A 166 -17.51 7.24 6.70
CA ALA A 166 -18.39 6.36 5.94
C ALA A 166 -19.16 5.49 6.94
N ARG A 167 -20.38 5.86 7.19
CA ARG A 167 -21.32 4.98 7.88
C ARG A 167 -21.78 3.89 6.94
#